data_cbc67f0537dbd7ea0cfe8d9e47a9f096
#
_entry.id   cbc67f0537dbd7ea0cfe8d9e47a9f096
#
_cell.length_a   1.000
_cell.length_b   1.000
_cell.length_c   1.000
_cell.angle_alpha   90.00
_cell.angle_beta   90.00
_cell.angle_gamma   90.00
#
_symmetry.space_group_name_H-M   'P 1'
#
loop_
_entity.id
_entity.type
_entity.pdbx_description
1 polymer ?
#
loop_
_entity_poly.entity_id
_entity_poly.type
_entity_poly.pdbx_seq_one_letter_code
_entity_poly.pdbx_strand_id
1 'polypeptide(L)'
;MALKQYKPTSPARRGLILVDKSALWKGKPVKALTEGKRKTGGRNNKGHVTSRGIAGGHKQKYRYIDFKRRTWDVPATVERLEYDPNRSAFIALVTYEGGEQAYIIAPQRLAPGDKVIAGKKVDVKPGNAMEIGQMPVGTIVHNVEMKPGKGGQIARAAGTYVQVVGRDRGMVIVRLNSGEQRYIRSDCMATVGAVSNPDNANQTLAKAGRTRWLGKRPLTRGVAKNPVDHPHGGGEGRTSGGRHPVTPWGKPTKGARTRHNKATDKFIIRSRHAKKKG
;
A
#
# COMPACT_ATOMS: atom_id res chain seq x y z
N MET A 1 -12.09 -10.03 6.92
CA MET A 1 -11.97 -9.75 8.37
C MET A 1 -13.06 -8.76 8.74
N ALA A 2 -13.61 -8.87 9.95
CA ALA A 2 -14.70 -8.01 10.37
C ALA A 2 -14.18 -6.67 10.94
N LEU A 3 -15.01 -5.63 10.82
CA LEU A 3 -14.82 -4.37 11.53
C LEU A 3 -15.33 -4.51 12.96
N LYS A 4 -14.56 -4.04 13.91
CA LYS A 4 -14.91 -4.00 15.33
C LYS A 4 -15.45 -2.62 15.69
N GLN A 5 -16.70 -2.55 16.10
CA GLN A 5 -17.32 -1.37 16.69
C GLN A 5 -17.22 -1.45 18.23
N TYR A 6 -17.26 -0.30 18.87
CA TYR A 6 -17.13 -0.19 20.32
C TYR A 6 -18.38 0.45 20.92
N LYS A 7 -18.77 0.03 22.12
CA LYS A 7 -19.84 0.66 22.88
C LYS A 7 -19.59 2.16 23.05
N PRO A 8 -20.60 3.03 22.87
CA PRO A 8 -20.46 4.48 22.90
C PRO A 8 -20.33 5.05 24.32
N THR A 9 -19.38 4.54 25.10
CA THR A 9 -19.18 4.92 26.51
C THR A 9 -18.47 6.27 26.68
N SER A 10 -17.90 6.84 25.62
CA SER A 10 -17.27 8.15 25.62
C SER A 10 -17.27 8.75 24.20
N PRO A 11 -17.10 10.10 24.04
CA PRO A 11 -17.00 10.72 22.73
C PRO A 11 -15.94 10.08 21.83
N ALA A 12 -14.81 9.66 22.42
CA ALA A 12 -13.71 9.02 21.71
C ALA A 12 -13.99 7.56 21.26
N ARG A 13 -15.05 6.94 21.81
CA ARG A 13 -15.47 5.55 21.46
C ARG A 13 -16.69 5.52 20.58
N ARG A 14 -17.54 6.54 20.63
CA ARG A 14 -18.84 6.61 19.93
C ARG A 14 -18.71 6.31 18.43
N GLY A 15 -17.77 6.90 17.74
CA GLY A 15 -17.54 6.69 16.31
C GLY A 15 -16.33 5.80 16.00
N LEU A 16 -15.84 5.02 16.97
CA LEU A 16 -14.63 4.22 16.77
C LEU A 16 -14.96 2.93 16.03
N ILE A 17 -14.34 2.77 14.85
CA ILE A 17 -14.41 1.56 14.03
C ILE A 17 -13.00 1.15 13.65
N LEU A 18 -12.56 -0.02 14.07
CA LEU A 18 -11.23 -0.55 13.76
C LEU A 18 -11.34 -1.93 13.12
N VAL A 19 -10.33 -2.30 12.36
CA VAL A 19 -10.20 -3.69 11.88
C VAL A 19 -9.97 -4.62 13.07
N ASP A 20 -10.69 -5.73 13.10
CA ASP A 20 -10.44 -6.79 14.06
C ASP A 20 -9.12 -7.51 13.75
N LYS A 21 -8.26 -7.60 14.74
CA LYS A 21 -6.95 -8.23 14.66
C LYS A 21 -6.85 -9.48 15.54
N SER A 22 -7.99 -10.01 16.00
CA SER A 22 -8.03 -11.15 16.92
C SER A 22 -7.37 -12.41 16.34
N ALA A 23 -7.55 -12.63 15.03
CA ALA A 23 -6.97 -13.76 14.29
C ALA A 23 -5.47 -13.61 13.96
N LEU A 24 -4.87 -12.45 14.23
CA LEU A 24 -3.45 -12.24 13.97
C LEU A 24 -2.60 -12.65 15.16
N TRP A 25 -1.37 -13.05 14.88
CA TRP A 25 -0.36 -13.33 15.89
C TRP A 25 -0.14 -12.13 16.81
N LYS A 26 -0.16 -12.38 18.12
CA LYS A 26 -0.03 -11.34 19.15
C LYS A 26 1.39 -11.24 19.73
N GLY A 27 2.24 -12.19 19.40
CA GLY A 27 3.62 -12.24 19.87
C GLY A 27 4.57 -11.28 19.17
N LYS A 28 5.85 -11.41 19.47
CA LYS A 28 6.92 -10.60 18.87
C LYS A 28 7.23 -11.11 17.45
N PRO A 29 7.60 -10.21 16.51
CA PRO A 29 8.08 -10.63 15.21
C PRO A 29 9.45 -11.31 15.30
N VAL A 30 9.82 -12.05 14.26
CA VAL A 30 11.14 -12.70 14.15
C VAL A 30 12.24 -11.64 14.20
N LYS A 31 13.16 -11.76 15.16
CA LYS A 31 14.19 -10.73 15.41
C LYS A 31 15.13 -10.56 14.20
N ALA A 32 15.56 -11.65 13.58
CA ALA A 32 16.45 -11.65 12.42
C ALA A 32 15.83 -10.94 11.19
N LEU A 33 14.50 -10.97 11.05
CA LEU A 33 13.77 -10.34 9.95
C LEU A 33 13.25 -8.93 10.30
N THR A 34 13.77 -8.30 11.36
CA THR A 34 13.32 -6.97 11.79
C THR A 34 14.46 -6.03 12.12
N GLU A 35 14.25 -4.76 11.82
CA GLU A 35 15.19 -3.67 12.10
C GLU A 35 14.50 -2.51 12.81
N GLY A 36 15.26 -1.76 13.61
CA GLY A 36 14.80 -0.54 14.25
C GLY A 36 14.54 0.57 13.25
N LYS A 37 13.32 1.11 13.21
CA LYS A 37 12.97 2.20 12.29
C LYS A 37 13.15 3.57 12.97
N ARG A 38 14.19 4.30 12.56
CA ARG A 38 14.39 5.70 12.97
C ARG A 38 13.37 6.60 12.29
N LYS A 39 12.85 7.59 13.02
CA LYS A 39 11.90 8.59 12.51
C LYS A 39 12.62 9.91 12.27
N THR A 40 12.47 10.45 11.07
CA THR A 40 13.09 11.72 10.67
C THR A 40 12.20 12.94 10.97
N GLY A 41 10.93 12.74 11.34
CA GLY A 41 9.98 13.84 11.55
C GLY A 41 9.70 14.67 10.30
N GLY A 42 9.85 14.08 9.11
CA GLY A 42 9.67 14.78 7.83
C GLY A 42 10.83 15.69 7.43
N ARG A 43 12.00 15.55 8.08
CA ARG A 43 13.23 16.32 7.76
C ARG A 43 14.10 15.53 6.80
N ASN A 44 14.80 16.25 5.93
CA ASN A 44 15.84 15.71 5.06
C ASN A 44 17.19 15.60 5.81
N ASN A 45 18.24 15.21 5.11
CA ASN A 45 19.61 15.11 5.66
C ASN A 45 20.19 16.44 6.13
N LYS A 46 19.68 17.59 5.62
CA LYS A 46 20.07 18.94 6.02
C LYS A 46 19.19 19.51 7.15
N GLY A 47 18.26 18.74 7.72
CA GLY A 47 17.35 19.16 8.77
C GLY A 47 16.14 19.96 8.31
N HIS A 48 15.99 20.29 7.03
CA HIS A 48 14.86 21.03 6.50
C HIS A 48 13.60 20.16 6.39
N VAL A 49 12.44 20.73 6.71
CA VAL A 49 11.15 20.04 6.60
C VAL A 49 10.75 19.93 5.13
N THR A 50 10.87 18.73 4.58
CA THR A 50 10.46 18.38 3.20
C THR A 50 9.10 17.71 3.14
N SER A 51 8.67 17.06 4.23
CA SER A 51 7.35 16.45 4.35
C SER A 51 6.63 17.00 5.58
N ARG A 52 5.58 17.79 5.33
CA ARG A 52 4.81 18.48 6.38
C ARG A 52 3.86 17.52 7.09
N GLY A 53 3.52 17.83 8.33
CA GLY A 53 2.52 17.12 9.11
C GLY A 53 2.97 15.71 9.56
N ILE A 54 4.26 15.42 9.57
CA ILE A 54 4.83 14.16 10.04
C ILE A 54 5.72 14.42 11.23
N ALA A 55 5.40 13.83 12.38
CA ALA A 55 6.29 13.76 13.55
C ALA A 55 5.70 12.86 14.64
N GLY A 56 6.52 12.38 15.55
CA GLY A 56 6.12 11.57 16.70
C GLY A 56 5.55 10.20 16.29
N GLY A 57 4.48 9.81 16.98
CA GLY A 57 3.85 8.50 16.79
C GLY A 57 4.57 7.36 17.50
N HIS A 58 3.90 6.20 17.57
CA HIS A 58 4.42 5.01 18.27
C HIS A 58 5.71 4.50 17.62
N LYS A 59 6.68 4.02 18.45
CA LYS A 59 7.91 3.37 17.98
C LYS A 59 7.58 2.16 17.11
N GLN A 60 8.26 2.01 15.98
CA GLN A 60 8.01 0.94 15.01
C GLN A 60 9.31 0.22 14.67
N LYS A 61 9.21 -1.09 14.43
CA LYS A 61 10.25 -1.89 13.78
C LYS A 61 9.87 -2.11 12.33
N TYR A 62 10.83 -2.01 11.44
CA TYR A 62 10.65 -2.41 10.04
C TYR A 62 10.72 -3.94 9.95
N ARG A 63 9.94 -4.55 9.05
CA ARG A 63 10.01 -5.97 8.70
C ARG A 63 10.57 -6.09 7.30
N TYR A 64 11.54 -6.96 7.14
CA TYR A 64 12.04 -7.32 5.81
C TYR A 64 11.03 -8.23 5.13
N ILE A 65 10.43 -7.73 4.06
CA ILE A 65 9.46 -8.48 3.27
C ILE A 65 10.12 -8.94 1.99
N ASP A 66 9.97 -10.21 1.66
CA ASP A 66 10.38 -10.75 0.38
C ASP A 66 9.40 -10.31 -0.72
N PHE A 67 9.73 -9.20 -1.39
CA PHE A 67 8.99 -8.72 -2.56
C PHE A 67 9.41 -9.40 -3.85
N LYS A 68 10.52 -10.15 -3.85
CA LYS A 68 11.10 -10.72 -5.05
C LYS A 68 10.67 -12.17 -5.28
N ARG A 69 10.41 -12.91 -4.20
CA ARG A 69 9.99 -14.31 -4.24
C ARG A 69 10.93 -15.15 -5.12
N ARG A 70 12.25 -15.08 -4.81
CA ARG A 70 13.30 -15.73 -5.63
C ARG A 70 13.61 -17.16 -5.26
N THR A 71 13.16 -17.65 -4.13
CA THR A 71 13.27 -19.06 -3.75
C THR A 71 12.25 -19.86 -4.57
N TRP A 72 12.69 -20.30 -5.75
CA TRP A 72 11.83 -20.95 -6.73
C TRP A 72 11.73 -22.45 -6.49
N ASP A 73 10.55 -23.00 -6.80
CA ASP A 73 10.21 -24.43 -6.76
C ASP A 73 10.40 -25.10 -5.38
N VAL A 74 10.60 -24.29 -4.34
CA VAL A 74 10.65 -24.75 -2.95
C VAL A 74 9.35 -24.36 -2.25
N PRO A 75 8.58 -25.35 -1.77
CA PRO A 75 7.37 -25.06 -1.00
C PRO A 75 7.70 -24.39 0.33
N ALA A 76 6.88 -23.45 0.73
CA ALA A 76 6.94 -22.81 2.03
C ALA A 76 5.60 -22.93 2.75
N THR A 77 5.61 -23.27 4.03
CA THR A 77 4.42 -23.37 4.86
C THR A 77 4.17 -22.06 5.59
N VAL A 78 2.95 -21.58 5.58
CA VAL A 78 2.52 -20.39 6.33
C VAL A 78 2.43 -20.76 7.81
N GLU A 79 3.31 -20.19 8.64
CA GLU A 79 3.26 -20.41 10.08
C GLU A 79 2.16 -19.58 10.75
N ARG A 80 2.11 -18.28 10.40
CA ARG A 80 1.18 -17.34 11.04
C ARG A 80 1.00 -16.06 10.24
N LEU A 81 -0.09 -15.35 10.52
CA LEU A 81 -0.36 -14.01 9.99
C LEU A 81 -0.02 -12.96 11.05
N GLU A 82 0.69 -11.90 10.67
CA GLU A 82 1.14 -10.84 11.57
C GLU A 82 0.65 -9.45 11.13
N TYR A 83 0.50 -8.58 12.13
CA TYR A 83 0.30 -7.15 11.90
C TYR A 83 1.64 -6.46 11.66
N ASP A 84 1.74 -5.67 10.57
CA ASP A 84 2.88 -4.81 10.32
C ASP A 84 2.49 -3.33 10.45
N PRO A 85 3.08 -2.56 11.38
CA PRO A 85 2.80 -1.14 11.55
C PRO A 85 3.32 -0.25 10.41
N ASN A 86 4.10 -0.80 9.47
CA ASN A 86 4.69 -0.06 8.36
C ASN A 86 3.83 -0.08 7.10
N ARG A 87 2.82 -0.93 7.05
CA ARG A 87 1.92 -1.08 5.91
C ARG A 87 0.48 -1.32 6.35
N SER A 88 -0.45 -1.11 5.42
CA SER A 88 -1.87 -1.35 5.66
C SER A 88 -2.26 -2.83 5.52
N ALA A 89 -1.53 -3.59 4.71
CA ALA A 89 -1.70 -5.03 4.53
C ALA A 89 -1.17 -5.82 5.72
N PHE A 90 -1.70 -7.02 5.95
CA PHE A 90 -1.08 -8.00 6.84
C PHE A 90 0.05 -8.72 6.12
N ILE A 91 0.95 -9.31 6.90
CA ILE A 91 2.07 -10.10 6.42
C ILE A 91 1.93 -11.54 6.91
N ALA A 92 2.47 -12.49 6.16
CA ALA A 92 2.56 -13.88 6.57
C ALA A 92 4.03 -14.24 6.81
N LEU A 93 4.31 -14.90 7.93
CA LEU A 93 5.56 -15.59 8.12
C LEU A 93 5.47 -16.96 7.46
N VAL A 94 6.39 -17.23 6.57
CA VAL A 94 6.50 -18.51 5.88
C VAL A 94 7.83 -19.17 6.18
N THR A 95 7.84 -20.50 6.30
CA THR A 95 9.03 -21.30 6.50
C THR A 95 9.17 -22.26 5.32
N TYR A 96 10.30 -22.16 4.61
CA TYR A 96 10.68 -23.04 3.53
C TYR A 96 11.08 -24.42 4.05
N GLU A 97 11.02 -25.45 3.22
CA GLU A 97 11.40 -26.83 3.61
C GLU A 97 12.84 -26.92 4.13
N GLY A 98 13.73 -26.02 3.72
CA GLY A 98 15.09 -25.89 4.27
C GLY A 98 15.20 -25.17 5.63
N GLY A 99 14.08 -24.81 6.29
CA GLY A 99 14.05 -24.13 7.58
C GLY A 99 14.27 -22.61 7.50
N GLU A 100 14.51 -22.03 6.32
CA GLU A 100 14.63 -20.59 6.13
C GLU A 100 13.27 -19.91 6.30
N GLN A 101 13.24 -18.80 7.05
CA GLN A 101 12.03 -18.03 7.26
C GLN A 101 12.03 -16.74 6.45
N ALA A 102 10.87 -16.35 5.92
CA ALA A 102 10.68 -15.09 5.25
C ALA A 102 9.30 -14.48 5.56
N TYR A 103 9.20 -13.16 5.49
CA TYR A 103 7.91 -12.48 5.48
C TYR A 103 7.46 -12.22 4.05
N ILE A 104 6.19 -12.50 3.75
CA ILE A 104 5.53 -12.16 2.50
C ILE A 104 4.32 -11.27 2.76
N ILE A 105 3.83 -10.54 1.73
CA ILE A 105 2.52 -9.91 1.82
C ILE A 105 1.46 -11.00 1.85
N ALA A 106 0.60 -11.00 2.86
CA ALA A 106 -0.47 -11.96 2.95
C ALA A 106 -1.59 -11.61 1.95
N PRO A 107 -1.98 -12.50 1.04
CA PRO A 107 -3.19 -12.36 0.26
C PRO A 107 -4.44 -12.59 1.12
N GLN A 108 -5.60 -12.25 0.57
CA GLN A 108 -6.88 -12.63 1.16
C GLN A 108 -7.03 -14.16 1.15
N ARG A 109 -7.71 -14.70 2.17
CA ARG A 109 -7.99 -16.13 2.35
C ARG A 109 -6.77 -17.01 2.61
N LEU A 110 -5.59 -16.45 2.81
CA LEU A 110 -4.43 -17.22 3.27
C LEU A 110 -4.59 -17.52 4.77
N ALA A 111 -4.38 -18.78 5.16
CA ALA A 111 -4.47 -19.24 6.54
C ALA A 111 -3.13 -19.86 7.01
N PRO A 112 -2.89 -19.91 8.33
CA PRO A 112 -1.79 -20.72 8.86
C PRO A 112 -1.95 -22.20 8.45
N GLY A 113 -0.85 -22.83 8.05
CA GLY A 113 -0.81 -24.20 7.53
C GLY A 113 -0.89 -24.31 6.00
N ASP A 114 -1.32 -23.25 5.30
CA ASP A 114 -1.32 -23.24 3.85
C ASP A 114 0.10 -23.35 3.29
N LYS A 115 0.25 -24.03 2.16
CA LYS A 115 1.51 -24.10 1.42
C LYS A 115 1.50 -23.07 0.28
N VAL A 116 2.60 -22.35 0.14
CA VAL A 116 2.82 -21.38 -0.93
C VAL A 116 4.14 -21.69 -1.64
N ILE A 117 4.16 -21.52 -2.95
CA ILE A 117 5.34 -21.77 -3.77
C ILE A 117 5.56 -20.59 -4.73
N ALA A 118 6.80 -20.37 -5.11
CA ALA A 118 7.18 -19.43 -6.16
C ALA A 118 7.94 -20.18 -7.25
N GLY A 119 7.70 -19.86 -8.52
CA GLY A 119 8.37 -20.49 -9.64
C GLY A 119 8.03 -19.81 -10.96
N LYS A 120 8.55 -20.32 -12.07
CA LYS A 120 8.18 -19.79 -13.40
C LYS A 120 6.72 -20.07 -13.72
N LYS A 121 6.26 -21.29 -13.44
CA LYS A 121 4.89 -21.75 -13.64
C LYS A 121 4.48 -22.63 -12.47
N VAL A 122 3.50 -22.21 -11.71
CA VAL A 122 2.96 -22.93 -10.54
C VAL A 122 1.44 -22.88 -10.56
N ASP A 123 0.77 -23.64 -9.70
CA ASP A 123 -0.68 -23.63 -9.57
C ASP A 123 -1.21 -22.22 -9.23
N VAL A 124 -2.39 -21.90 -9.77
CA VAL A 124 -3.08 -20.63 -9.52
C VAL A 124 -3.82 -20.68 -8.18
N LYS A 125 -3.04 -20.69 -7.07
CA LYS A 125 -3.56 -20.67 -5.70
C LYS A 125 -3.16 -19.38 -5.00
N PRO A 126 -3.99 -18.80 -4.11
CA PRO A 126 -3.64 -17.58 -3.37
C PRO A 126 -2.31 -17.73 -2.62
N GLY A 127 -1.39 -16.78 -2.80
CA GLY A 127 -0.06 -16.80 -2.19
C GLY A 127 1.04 -17.37 -3.08
N ASN A 128 0.71 -18.15 -4.11
CA ASN A 128 1.68 -18.60 -5.09
C ASN A 128 2.15 -17.44 -5.97
N ALA A 129 3.43 -17.44 -6.30
CA ALA A 129 4.05 -16.41 -7.15
C ALA A 129 4.62 -17.04 -8.42
N MET A 130 4.32 -16.44 -9.56
CA MET A 130 4.83 -16.90 -10.86
C MET A 130 5.00 -15.74 -11.84
N GLU A 131 5.61 -16.02 -12.98
CA GLU A 131 5.66 -15.09 -14.09
C GLU A 131 4.24 -14.75 -14.55
N ILE A 132 3.95 -13.45 -14.68
CA ILE A 132 2.59 -12.97 -15.02
C ILE A 132 2.15 -13.46 -16.40
N GLY A 133 3.11 -13.75 -17.29
CA GLY A 133 2.85 -14.33 -18.61
C GLY A 133 2.27 -15.74 -18.57
N GLN A 134 2.47 -16.50 -17.49
CA GLN A 134 1.94 -17.86 -17.33
C GLN A 134 0.54 -17.90 -16.69
N MET A 135 0.09 -16.77 -16.11
CA MET A 135 -1.19 -16.70 -15.40
C MET A 135 -2.36 -16.64 -16.39
N PRO A 136 -3.46 -17.36 -16.17
CA PRO A 136 -4.67 -17.26 -16.99
C PRO A 136 -5.24 -15.84 -17.03
N VAL A 137 -5.88 -15.48 -18.14
CA VAL A 137 -6.64 -14.24 -18.26
C VAL A 137 -7.78 -14.24 -17.24
N GLY A 138 -8.06 -13.10 -16.64
CA GLY A 138 -9.03 -12.96 -15.56
C GLY A 138 -8.45 -13.12 -14.15
N THR A 139 -7.25 -13.71 -14.02
CA THR A 139 -6.61 -13.92 -12.71
C THR A 139 -6.40 -12.60 -11.98
N ILE A 140 -6.73 -12.60 -10.69
CA ILE A 140 -6.46 -11.51 -9.75
C ILE A 140 -5.10 -11.75 -9.11
N VAL A 141 -4.24 -10.73 -9.14
CA VAL A 141 -2.87 -10.80 -8.64
C VAL A 141 -2.49 -9.57 -7.82
N HIS A 142 -1.47 -9.67 -7.02
CA HIS A 142 -0.87 -8.57 -6.27
C HIS A 142 0.66 -8.66 -6.28
N ASN A 143 1.33 -7.72 -5.64
CA ASN A 143 2.80 -7.68 -5.55
C ASN A 143 3.47 -7.82 -6.92
N VAL A 144 2.95 -7.11 -7.93
CA VAL A 144 3.37 -7.24 -9.32
C VAL A 144 4.64 -6.44 -9.58
N GLU A 145 5.61 -7.05 -10.26
CA GLU A 145 6.82 -6.38 -10.71
C GLU A 145 6.54 -5.46 -11.90
N MET A 146 7.34 -4.41 -12.04
CA MET A 146 7.36 -3.53 -13.21
C MET A 146 8.56 -3.82 -14.13
N LYS A 147 9.61 -4.41 -13.58
CA LYS A 147 10.81 -4.87 -14.29
C LYS A 147 11.19 -6.21 -13.66
N PRO A 148 11.59 -7.21 -14.45
CA PRO A 148 11.96 -8.52 -13.94
C PRO A 148 13.05 -8.44 -12.88
N GLY A 149 12.89 -9.19 -11.80
CA GLY A 149 13.85 -9.30 -10.70
C GLY A 149 14.01 -8.06 -9.82
N LYS A 150 13.24 -6.98 -10.07
CA LYS A 150 13.27 -5.78 -9.22
C LYS A 150 12.49 -5.95 -7.92
N GLY A 151 11.59 -6.89 -7.88
CA GLY A 151 10.61 -7.09 -6.80
C GLY A 151 9.31 -6.35 -7.04
N GLY A 152 8.24 -6.84 -6.43
CA GLY A 152 6.90 -6.31 -6.61
C GLY A 152 6.76 -4.85 -6.20
N GLN A 153 6.10 -4.06 -7.02
CA GLN A 153 5.91 -2.62 -6.84
C GLN A 153 4.44 -2.19 -6.89
N ILE A 154 3.61 -2.92 -7.63
CA ILE A 154 2.18 -2.62 -7.83
C ILE A 154 1.34 -3.51 -6.92
N ALA A 155 0.21 -3.00 -6.43
CA ALA A 155 -0.77 -3.70 -5.60
C ALA A 155 -0.14 -4.34 -4.34
N ARG A 156 0.40 -3.52 -3.43
CA ARG A 156 0.96 -3.94 -2.14
C ARG A 156 0.19 -3.41 -0.93
N ALA A 157 -0.73 -2.46 -1.15
CA ALA A 157 -1.55 -1.91 -0.08
C ALA A 157 -2.76 -2.80 0.21
N ALA A 158 -3.34 -2.67 1.40
CA ALA A 158 -4.52 -3.43 1.83
C ALA A 158 -5.65 -3.40 0.79
N GLY A 159 -6.21 -4.56 0.48
CA GLY A 159 -7.35 -4.73 -0.42
C GLY A 159 -7.05 -4.44 -1.90
N THR A 160 -5.83 -4.04 -2.27
CA THR A 160 -5.50 -3.76 -3.67
C THR A 160 -5.23 -5.03 -4.47
N TYR A 161 -5.49 -4.94 -5.75
CA TYR A 161 -5.24 -6.02 -6.70
C TYR A 161 -5.00 -5.48 -8.11
N VAL A 162 -4.55 -6.35 -8.98
CA VAL A 162 -4.40 -6.14 -10.41
C VAL A 162 -5.10 -7.31 -11.10
N GLN A 163 -5.81 -7.07 -12.18
CA GLN A 163 -6.42 -8.12 -12.99
C GLN A 163 -5.66 -8.30 -14.29
N VAL A 164 -5.32 -9.53 -14.64
CA VAL A 164 -4.79 -9.91 -15.94
C VAL A 164 -5.94 -9.84 -16.95
N VAL A 165 -5.80 -9.01 -17.99
CA VAL A 165 -6.87 -8.79 -18.99
C VAL A 165 -6.58 -9.51 -20.29
N GLY A 166 -5.30 -9.57 -20.68
CA GLY A 166 -4.91 -10.20 -21.94
C GLY A 166 -3.39 -10.26 -22.09
N ARG A 167 -2.93 -10.77 -23.23
CA ARG A 167 -1.52 -10.87 -23.62
C ARG A 167 -1.34 -10.32 -25.01
N ASP A 168 -0.23 -9.64 -25.25
CA ASP A 168 0.12 -9.09 -26.55
C ASP A 168 1.64 -9.01 -26.69
N ARG A 169 2.20 -9.64 -27.73
CA ARG A 169 3.62 -9.55 -28.14
C ARG A 169 4.64 -9.64 -27.01
N GLY A 170 4.55 -10.66 -26.14
CA GLY A 170 5.44 -10.86 -25.00
C GLY A 170 5.18 -9.93 -23.81
N MET A 171 4.10 -9.16 -23.87
CA MET A 171 3.60 -8.31 -22.79
C MET A 171 2.26 -8.81 -22.28
N VAL A 172 1.96 -8.52 -21.04
CA VAL A 172 0.66 -8.80 -20.41
C VAL A 172 -0.07 -7.49 -20.18
N ILE A 173 -1.32 -7.44 -20.62
CA ILE A 173 -2.23 -6.32 -20.36
C ILE A 173 -2.85 -6.52 -19.00
N VAL A 174 -2.66 -5.55 -18.13
CA VAL A 174 -3.20 -5.57 -16.78
C VAL A 174 -4.08 -4.36 -16.51
N ARG A 175 -5.16 -4.59 -15.74
CA ARG A 175 -6.03 -3.54 -15.22
C ARG A 175 -5.71 -3.32 -13.74
N LEU A 176 -5.28 -2.11 -13.40
CA LEU A 176 -5.01 -1.70 -12.03
C LEU A 176 -6.31 -1.33 -11.29
N ASN A 177 -6.24 -1.31 -9.97
CA ASN A 177 -7.38 -0.90 -9.12
C ASN A 177 -7.87 0.55 -9.40
N SER A 178 -7.00 1.40 -9.95
CA SER A 178 -7.36 2.76 -10.41
C SER A 178 -8.16 2.80 -11.71
N GLY A 179 -8.33 1.66 -12.41
CA GLY A 179 -8.92 1.57 -13.74
C GLY A 179 -7.93 1.78 -14.89
N GLU A 180 -6.67 2.14 -14.61
CA GLU A 180 -5.61 2.23 -15.62
C GLU A 180 -5.33 0.85 -16.21
N GLN A 181 -5.24 0.76 -17.53
CA GLN A 181 -4.76 -0.42 -18.24
C GLN A 181 -3.36 -0.16 -18.79
N ARG A 182 -2.46 -1.12 -18.54
CA ARG A 182 -1.08 -0.99 -18.96
C ARG A 182 -0.43 -2.30 -19.33
N TYR A 183 0.65 -2.20 -20.09
CA TYR A 183 1.53 -3.31 -20.40
C TYR A 183 2.51 -3.59 -19.26
N ILE A 184 2.74 -4.87 -18.97
CA ILE A 184 3.81 -5.39 -18.12
C ILE A 184 4.48 -6.52 -18.89
N ARG A 185 5.79 -6.64 -18.80
CA ARG A 185 6.53 -7.75 -19.44
C ARG A 185 6.08 -9.09 -18.88
N SER A 186 5.99 -10.10 -19.74
CA SER A 186 5.51 -11.45 -19.38
C SER A 186 6.37 -12.15 -18.34
N ASP A 187 7.67 -11.84 -18.29
CA ASP A 187 8.67 -12.38 -17.36
C ASP A 187 8.69 -11.69 -15.97
N CYS A 188 7.83 -10.68 -15.75
CA CYS A 188 7.66 -10.08 -14.43
C CYS A 188 6.93 -11.01 -13.48
N MET A 189 7.40 -11.10 -12.23
CA MET A 189 6.75 -11.87 -11.19
C MET A 189 5.50 -11.19 -10.64
N ALA A 190 4.50 -11.97 -10.30
CA ALA A 190 3.31 -11.54 -9.59
C ALA A 190 2.84 -12.63 -8.64
N THR A 191 2.10 -12.27 -7.59
CA THR A 191 1.54 -13.21 -6.62
C THR A 191 0.03 -13.30 -6.81
N VAL A 192 -0.51 -14.51 -6.83
CA VAL A 192 -1.94 -14.78 -7.03
C VAL A 192 -2.75 -14.29 -5.82
N GLY A 193 -3.92 -13.72 -6.09
CA GLY A 193 -4.87 -13.23 -5.09
C GLY A 193 -4.83 -11.71 -4.89
N ALA A 194 -5.81 -11.17 -4.18
CA ALA A 194 -5.85 -9.78 -3.73
C ALA A 194 -5.16 -9.64 -2.36
N VAL A 195 -4.64 -8.46 -2.06
CA VAL A 195 -3.98 -8.18 -0.76
C VAL A 195 -4.99 -8.24 0.38
N SER A 196 -4.56 -8.78 1.52
CA SER A 196 -5.34 -8.86 2.76
C SER A 196 -5.85 -7.50 3.29
N ASN A 197 -6.73 -7.54 4.29
CA ASN A 197 -7.22 -6.38 5.03
C ASN A 197 -7.97 -5.34 4.16
N PRO A 198 -8.97 -5.71 3.33
CA PRO A 198 -9.70 -4.76 2.49
C PRO A 198 -10.42 -3.69 3.31
N ASP A 199 -10.88 -4.01 4.51
CA ASP A 199 -11.59 -3.10 5.41
C ASP A 199 -10.71 -2.02 6.06
N ASN A 200 -9.41 -1.99 5.75
CA ASN A 200 -8.52 -0.96 6.27
C ASN A 200 -8.97 0.47 5.93
N ALA A 201 -9.60 0.66 4.78
CA ALA A 201 -10.14 1.96 4.36
C ALA A 201 -11.38 2.38 5.15
N ASN A 202 -12.12 1.43 5.71
CA ASN A 202 -13.38 1.64 6.43
C ASN A 202 -13.17 1.96 7.92
N GLN A 203 -11.94 2.11 8.38
CA GLN A 203 -11.63 2.45 9.75
C GLN A 203 -11.96 3.90 10.07
N THR A 204 -12.52 4.14 11.24
CA THR A 204 -12.73 5.48 11.81
C THR A 204 -11.99 5.60 13.13
N LEU A 205 -11.04 6.54 13.21
CA LEU A 205 -10.17 6.71 14.37
C LEU A 205 -10.83 7.41 15.56
N ALA A 206 -11.94 8.11 15.36
CA ALA A 206 -12.81 8.79 16.31
C ALA A 206 -12.18 9.92 17.16
N LYS A 207 -10.84 10.00 17.28
CA LYS A 207 -10.18 11.08 18.03
C LYS A 207 -8.85 11.49 17.40
N ALA A 208 -8.49 12.76 17.54
CA ALA A 208 -7.23 13.32 17.02
C ALA A 208 -5.97 12.65 17.62
N GLY A 209 -6.02 12.23 18.89
CA GLY A 209 -4.92 11.53 19.54
C GLY A 209 -4.52 10.23 18.84
N ARG A 210 -5.45 9.45 18.27
CA ARG A 210 -5.13 8.25 17.47
C ARG A 210 -4.36 8.61 16.21
N THR A 211 -4.72 9.70 15.55
CA THR A 211 -3.98 10.22 14.40
C THR A 211 -2.57 10.63 14.79
N ARG A 212 -2.39 11.22 15.97
CA ARG A 212 -1.08 11.56 16.54
C ARG A 212 -0.24 10.30 16.83
N TRP A 213 -0.85 9.22 17.34
CA TRP A 213 -0.17 7.93 17.54
C TRP A 213 0.36 7.33 16.24
N LEU A 214 -0.31 7.59 15.12
CA LEU A 214 0.14 7.19 13.78
C LEU A 214 1.26 8.09 13.21
N GLY A 215 1.68 9.13 13.94
CA GLY A 215 2.74 10.05 13.51
C GLY A 215 2.26 11.20 12.63
N LYS A 216 0.97 11.42 12.53
CA LYS A 216 0.38 12.54 11.78
C LYS A 216 0.17 13.74 12.72
N ARG A 217 0.67 14.90 12.34
CA ARG A 217 0.43 16.17 13.03
C ARG A 217 -0.74 16.91 12.42
N PRO A 218 -1.41 17.82 13.17
CA PRO A 218 -2.37 18.76 12.61
C PRO A 218 -1.75 19.60 11.49
N LEU A 219 -2.52 19.85 10.45
CA LEU A 219 -2.15 20.71 9.33
C LEU A 219 -3.00 21.99 9.36
N THR A 220 -2.35 23.13 9.41
CA THR A 220 -3.00 24.43 9.29
C THR A 220 -3.40 24.65 7.84
N ARG A 221 -4.66 25.03 7.62
CA ARG A 221 -5.17 25.38 6.27
C ARG A 221 -4.46 26.63 5.75
N GLY A 222 -4.26 26.71 4.43
CA GLY A 222 -3.63 27.89 3.80
C GLY A 222 -4.36 29.20 4.08
N VAL A 223 -5.70 29.17 4.13
CA VAL A 223 -6.55 30.36 4.43
C VAL A 223 -6.32 30.92 5.84
N ALA A 224 -5.89 30.07 6.80
CA ALA A 224 -5.63 30.50 8.18
C ALA A 224 -4.17 30.99 8.39
N LYS A 225 -3.45 31.24 7.32
CA LYS A 225 -2.05 31.71 7.33
C LYS A 225 -1.95 33.15 6.87
N ASN A 226 -0.78 33.75 7.09
CA ASN A 226 -0.46 35.05 6.53
C ASN A 226 -0.10 34.94 5.03
N PRO A 227 -0.20 36.06 4.26
CA PRO A 227 0.12 36.07 2.83
C PRO A 227 1.53 35.58 2.50
N VAL A 228 2.50 35.80 3.36
CA VAL A 228 3.89 35.35 3.22
C VAL A 228 4.02 33.83 3.29
N ASP A 229 3.13 33.15 4.02
CA ASP A 229 3.21 31.70 4.27
C ASP A 229 2.42 30.87 3.27
N HIS A 230 1.41 31.47 2.63
CA HIS A 230 0.55 30.75 1.70
C HIS A 230 -0.18 31.71 0.75
N PRO A 231 -0.32 31.36 -0.55
CA PRO A 231 -1.08 32.18 -1.52
C PRO A 231 -2.57 32.36 -1.21
N HIS A 232 -3.13 31.59 -0.26
CA HIS A 232 -4.49 31.75 0.25
C HIS A 232 -4.54 32.51 1.59
N GLY A 233 -3.40 33.02 2.06
CA GLY A 233 -3.30 33.70 3.34
C GLY A 233 -3.76 35.15 3.25
N GLY A 234 -4.03 35.74 4.41
CA GLY A 234 -4.42 37.14 4.56
C GLY A 234 -5.93 37.34 4.72
N GLY A 235 -6.32 38.62 4.76
CA GLY A 235 -7.67 39.09 4.99
C GLY A 235 -8.02 39.30 6.46
N GLU A 236 -9.12 39.99 6.71
CA GLU A 236 -9.67 40.25 8.03
C GLU A 236 -10.71 39.20 8.39
N GLY A 237 -10.57 38.60 9.57
CA GLY A 237 -11.51 37.62 10.09
C GLY A 237 -11.61 36.34 9.22
N ARG A 238 -12.84 35.92 8.92
CA ARG A 238 -13.14 34.68 8.21
C ARG A 238 -13.20 34.91 6.69
N THR A 239 -12.07 34.90 6.02
CA THR A 239 -11.97 35.13 4.57
C THR A 239 -12.01 33.84 3.77
N SER A 240 -12.36 33.91 2.47
CA SER A 240 -12.25 32.83 1.49
C SER A 240 -10.82 32.77 0.93
N GLY A 241 -10.54 31.74 0.10
CA GLY A 241 -9.21 31.52 -0.51
C GLY A 241 -8.81 32.59 -1.55
N GLY A 242 -9.73 33.43 -2.04
CA GLY A 242 -9.50 34.54 -2.96
C GLY A 242 -9.04 34.16 -4.37
N ARG A 243 -8.75 32.88 -4.65
CA ARG A 243 -8.23 32.36 -5.92
C ARG A 243 -8.48 30.87 -6.07
N HIS A 244 -8.19 30.31 -7.25
CA HIS A 244 -8.22 28.86 -7.45
C HIS A 244 -7.33 28.13 -6.43
N PRO A 245 -7.74 26.93 -5.95
CA PRO A 245 -6.97 26.18 -4.97
C PRO A 245 -5.56 25.88 -5.46
N VAL A 246 -4.56 26.33 -4.71
CA VAL A 246 -3.13 26.15 -4.99
C VAL A 246 -2.38 25.59 -3.78
N THR A 247 -1.21 25.01 -4.05
CA THR A 247 -0.26 24.59 -3.01
C THR A 247 0.43 25.81 -2.40
N PRO A 248 1.18 25.67 -1.29
CA PRO A 248 2.03 26.75 -0.74
C PRO A 248 3.03 27.35 -1.75
N TRP A 249 3.36 26.60 -2.78
CA TRP A 249 4.27 27.01 -3.87
C TRP A 249 3.53 27.53 -5.12
N GLY A 250 2.24 27.81 -5.02
CA GLY A 250 1.43 28.37 -6.10
C GLY A 250 0.99 27.37 -7.20
N LYS A 251 1.32 26.09 -7.09
CA LYS A 251 0.89 25.09 -8.08
C LYS A 251 -0.58 24.74 -7.90
N PRO A 252 -1.39 24.65 -8.99
CA PRO A 252 -2.79 24.24 -8.91
C PRO A 252 -2.94 22.88 -8.25
N THR A 253 -3.93 22.73 -7.35
CA THR A 253 -4.21 21.47 -6.64
C THR A 253 -5.35 20.69 -7.26
N LYS A 254 -6.19 21.31 -8.09
CA LYS A 254 -7.30 20.68 -8.79
C LYS A 254 -7.08 20.75 -10.30
N GLY A 255 -7.41 19.65 -11.01
CA GLY A 255 -7.38 19.59 -12.47
C GLY A 255 -5.99 19.39 -13.10
N ALA A 256 -4.91 19.84 -12.49
CA ALA A 256 -3.57 19.73 -13.04
C ALA A 256 -3.09 18.25 -13.01
N ARG A 257 -2.58 17.76 -14.14
CA ARG A 257 -1.94 16.46 -14.24
C ARG A 257 -0.52 16.55 -13.71
N THR A 258 -0.22 15.85 -12.61
CA THR A 258 1.06 15.93 -11.89
C THR A 258 2.08 14.86 -12.32
N ARG A 259 1.74 13.96 -13.24
CA ARG A 259 2.66 12.94 -13.76
C ARG A 259 3.69 13.61 -14.69
N HIS A 260 4.97 13.57 -14.31
CA HIS A 260 6.07 14.12 -15.09
C HIS A 260 6.81 13.09 -15.94
N ASN A 261 6.86 11.82 -15.50
CA ASN A 261 7.57 10.75 -16.21
C ASN A 261 6.80 10.35 -17.48
N LYS A 262 7.21 10.89 -18.64
CA LYS A 262 6.64 10.57 -19.93
C LYS A 262 7.26 9.32 -20.60
N ALA A 263 8.46 8.94 -20.22
CA ALA A 263 9.17 7.79 -20.80
C ALA A 263 8.39 6.47 -20.67
N THR A 264 7.53 6.35 -19.66
CA THR A 264 6.70 5.16 -19.42
C THR A 264 5.26 5.28 -19.94
N ASP A 265 4.91 6.35 -20.65
CA ASP A 265 3.55 6.51 -21.23
C ASP A 265 3.27 5.45 -22.29
N LYS A 266 4.30 4.99 -23.04
CA LYS A 266 4.21 3.89 -24.00
C LYS A 266 3.67 2.57 -23.42
N PHE A 267 3.75 2.39 -22.12
CA PHE A 267 3.18 1.21 -21.45
C PHE A 267 1.74 1.41 -20.98
N ILE A 268 1.15 2.60 -21.15
CA ILE A 268 -0.24 2.89 -20.74
C ILE A 268 -1.15 2.78 -21.95
N ILE A 269 -2.03 1.77 -21.95
CA ILE A 269 -3.04 1.55 -22.99
C ILE A 269 -4.22 2.50 -22.75
N ARG A 270 -4.72 2.53 -21.51
CA ARG A 270 -5.84 3.37 -21.09
C ARG A 270 -5.52 4.05 -19.77
N SER A 271 -5.48 5.39 -19.80
CA SER A 271 -5.29 6.18 -18.58
C SER A 271 -6.51 6.07 -17.65
N ARG A 272 -6.28 6.15 -16.34
CA ARG A 272 -7.36 6.26 -15.32
C ARG A 272 -8.29 7.47 -15.55
N HIS A 273 -7.84 8.48 -16.30
CA HIS A 273 -8.60 9.70 -16.64
C HIS A 273 -9.28 9.63 -17.99
N ALA A 274 -9.15 8.53 -18.73
CA ALA A 274 -9.88 8.36 -19.99
C ALA A 274 -11.37 8.34 -19.69
N LYS A 275 -12.13 9.22 -20.38
CA LYS A 275 -13.60 9.20 -20.29
C LYS A 275 -14.09 7.81 -20.70
N LYS A 276 -15.03 7.24 -19.97
CA LYS A 276 -15.80 6.10 -20.46
C LYS A 276 -16.45 6.59 -21.76
N LYS A 277 -16.16 5.94 -22.90
CA LYS A 277 -17.04 6.08 -24.05
C LYS A 277 -18.39 5.52 -23.61
N GLY A 278 -19.39 6.37 -23.55
CA GLY A 278 -20.79 5.97 -23.39
C GLY A 278 -21.19 5.03 -24.51
#